data_4a0382210cf9afb6ba1e62305392b1e5
#
_entry.id   4a0382210cf9afb6ba1e62305392b1e5
#
_cell.length_a   1.000
_cell.length_b   1.000
_cell.length_c   1.000
_cell.angle_alpha   90.00
_cell.angle_beta   90.00
_cell.angle_gamma   90.00
#
_symmetry.space_group_name_H-M   'P 1'
#
loop_
_entity.id
_entity.type
_entity.pdbx_description
1 polymer ?
#
loop_
_entity_poly.entity_id
_entity_poly.type
_entity_poly.pdbx_seq_one_letter_code
_entity_poly.pdbx_strand_id
1 'polypeptide(L)'
;MTEEELKQIKPTVTVDARGTYCPGPLMELIKEIRNQPVGSIIELISGDAGSAKDVPEWLSKVKQEFLGVIPGDGFWRIFAKKIKDM
;
A
#
# COMPACT_ATOMS: atom_id res chain seq x y z
N MET A 1 -11.45 -2.57 6.86
CA MET A 1 -11.43 -1.31 7.63
C MET A 1 -12.18 -0.23 6.90
N THR A 2 -12.85 0.63 7.63
CA THR A 2 -13.52 1.79 7.04
C THR A 2 -12.50 2.87 6.71
N GLU A 3 -12.90 3.84 5.88
CA GLU A 3 -12.02 4.97 5.55
C GLU A 3 -11.64 5.77 6.78
N GLU A 4 -12.56 5.94 7.73
CA GLU A 4 -12.27 6.65 8.97
C GLU A 4 -11.22 5.93 9.81
N GLU A 5 -11.30 4.62 9.89
CA GLU A 5 -10.31 3.82 10.60
C GLU A 5 -8.93 3.95 9.93
N LEU A 6 -8.90 3.94 8.60
CA LEU A 6 -7.65 4.10 7.86
C LEU A 6 -7.00 5.46 8.11
N LYS A 7 -7.80 6.51 8.24
CA LYS A 7 -7.29 7.85 8.52
C LYS A 7 -6.63 7.96 9.90
N GLN A 8 -6.99 7.09 10.82
CA GLN A 8 -6.44 7.07 12.18
C GLN A 8 -5.18 6.22 12.29
N ILE A 9 -4.87 5.42 11.26
CA ILE A 9 -3.68 4.59 11.26
C ILE A 9 -2.45 5.45 11.06
N LYS A 10 -1.42 5.20 11.86
CA LYS A 10 -0.10 5.78 11.65
C LYS A 10 0.75 4.75 10.94
N PRO A 11 1.02 4.92 9.64
CA PRO A 11 1.86 3.96 8.94
C PRO A 11 3.30 3.99 9.46
N THR A 12 3.96 2.86 9.43
CA THR A 12 5.37 2.76 9.78
C THR A 12 6.21 3.53 8.76
N VAL A 13 5.80 3.46 7.50
CA VAL A 13 6.48 4.15 6.41
C VAL A 13 5.46 4.55 5.35
N THR A 14 5.71 5.67 4.70
CA THR A 14 4.91 6.15 3.58
C THR A 14 5.78 6.17 2.33
N VAL A 15 5.30 5.53 1.26
CA VAL A 15 5.97 5.52 -0.04
C VAL A 15 5.18 6.40 -0.99
N ASP A 16 5.79 7.49 -1.44
CA ASP A 16 5.16 8.39 -2.40
C ASP A 16 5.58 7.98 -3.81
N ALA A 17 4.69 7.31 -4.50
CA ALA A 17 4.92 6.84 -5.87
C ALA A 17 4.12 7.63 -6.90
N ARG A 18 3.65 8.82 -6.54
CA ARG A 18 2.97 9.71 -7.49
C ARG A 18 3.96 10.11 -8.59
N GLY A 19 3.46 10.14 -9.81
CA GLY A 19 4.32 10.44 -10.96
C GLY A 19 4.92 9.21 -11.62
N THR A 20 4.77 8.03 -11.02
CA THR A 20 5.13 6.75 -11.65
C THR A 20 3.88 5.99 -12.03
N TYR A 21 4.01 5.07 -12.99
CA TYR A 21 2.90 4.26 -13.48
C TYR A 21 3.17 2.78 -13.20
N CYS A 22 2.08 2.00 -13.10
CA CYS A 22 2.19 0.56 -12.90
C CYS A 22 3.08 -0.06 -13.99
N PRO A 23 4.07 -0.93 -13.61
CA PRO A 23 4.21 -1.54 -12.29
C PRO A 23 5.07 -0.75 -11.28
N GLY A 24 5.40 0.51 -11.55
CA GLY A 24 6.27 1.30 -10.68
C GLY A 24 5.81 1.39 -9.23
N PRO A 25 4.55 1.85 -8.94
CA PRO A 25 4.07 1.94 -7.57
C PRO A 25 4.07 0.59 -6.85
N LEU A 26 3.68 -0.47 -7.56
CA LEU A 26 3.66 -1.81 -6.99
C LEU A 26 5.08 -2.29 -6.64
N MET A 27 6.05 -2.02 -7.49
CA MET A 27 7.44 -2.39 -7.25
C MET A 27 8.00 -1.66 -6.03
N GLU A 28 7.67 -0.39 -5.87
CA GLU A 28 8.09 0.39 -4.70
C GLU A 28 7.48 -0.18 -3.42
N LEU A 29 6.22 -0.57 -3.47
CA LEU A 29 5.55 -1.19 -2.33
C LEU A 29 6.22 -2.52 -1.96
N ILE A 30 6.50 -3.36 -2.93
CA ILE A 30 7.17 -4.65 -2.72
C ILE A 30 8.51 -4.45 -2.02
N LYS A 31 9.29 -3.51 -2.53
CA LYS A 31 10.61 -3.21 -1.97
C LYS A 31 10.49 -2.78 -0.50
N GLU A 32 9.53 -1.92 -0.21
CA GLU A 32 9.36 -1.42 1.15
C GLU A 32 8.86 -2.51 2.10
N ILE A 33 7.94 -3.35 1.65
CA ILE A 33 7.46 -4.47 2.46
C ILE A 33 8.61 -5.42 2.82
N ARG A 34 9.51 -5.68 1.89
CA ARG A 34 10.69 -6.52 2.15
C ARG A 34 11.62 -5.92 3.18
N ASN A 35 11.74 -4.59 3.20
CA ASN A 35 12.68 -3.88 4.07
C ASN A 35 12.13 -3.68 5.48
N GLN A 36 10.81 -3.79 5.68
CA GLN A 36 10.20 -3.53 6.98
C GLN A 36 9.97 -4.83 7.77
N PRO A 37 10.00 -4.76 9.11
CA PRO A 37 9.72 -5.94 9.93
C PRO A 37 8.24 -6.32 9.88
N VAL A 38 7.95 -7.57 10.24
CA VAL A 38 6.57 -8.05 10.37
C VAL A 38 5.82 -7.18 11.38
N GLY A 39 4.60 -6.83 11.06
CA GLY A 39 3.77 -5.93 11.85
C GLY A 39 3.78 -4.50 11.38
N SER A 40 4.65 -4.16 10.41
CA SER A 40 4.73 -2.81 9.87
C SER A 40 3.55 -2.51 8.96
N ILE A 41 3.10 -1.26 8.98
CA ILE A 41 2.05 -0.76 8.09
C ILE A 41 2.70 0.17 7.08
N ILE A 42 2.50 -0.12 5.81
CA ILE A 42 3.06 0.64 4.71
C ILE A 42 1.93 1.39 4.00
N GLU A 43 2.08 2.69 3.85
CA GLU A 43 1.17 3.52 3.06
C GLU A 43 1.81 3.79 1.72
N LEU A 44 1.15 3.38 0.65
CA LEU A 44 1.58 3.68 -0.71
C LEU A 44 0.68 4.77 -1.27
N ILE A 45 1.28 5.87 -1.72
CA ILE A 45 0.57 6.95 -2.40
C ILE A 45 0.81 6.79 -3.89
N SER A 46 -0.24 6.55 -4.65
CA SER A 46 -0.15 6.33 -6.10
C SER A 46 -1.07 7.28 -6.86
N GLY A 47 -0.58 7.83 -7.94
CA GLY A 47 -1.39 8.61 -8.89
C GLY A 47 -2.02 7.75 -9.97
N ASP A 48 -1.85 6.43 -9.91
CA ASP A 48 -2.35 5.50 -10.92
C ASP A 48 -3.50 4.66 -10.36
N ALA A 49 -4.69 4.78 -10.96
CA ALA A 49 -5.85 4.01 -10.55
C ALA A 49 -5.65 2.51 -10.67
N GLY A 50 -4.82 2.05 -11.61
CA GLY A 50 -4.50 0.65 -11.77
C GLY A 50 -3.83 0.05 -10.53
N SER A 51 -3.00 0.84 -9.84
CA SER A 51 -2.35 0.39 -8.61
C SER A 51 -3.34 0.13 -7.49
N ALA A 52 -4.40 0.93 -7.39
CA ALA A 52 -5.41 0.74 -6.36
C ALA A 52 -6.15 -0.60 -6.53
N LYS A 53 -6.16 -1.12 -7.76
CA LYS A 53 -6.75 -2.42 -8.08
C LYS A 53 -5.73 -3.55 -7.96
N ASP A 54 -4.53 -3.33 -8.46
CA ASP A 54 -3.50 -4.38 -8.56
C ASP A 54 -2.85 -4.70 -7.21
N VAL A 55 -2.67 -3.72 -6.35
CA VAL A 55 -2.03 -3.92 -5.05
C VAL A 55 -2.80 -4.90 -4.16
N PRO A 56 -4.13 -4.78 -4.01
CA PRO A 56 -4.88 -5.78 -3.23
C PRO A 56 -4.73 -7.19 -3.76
N GLU A 57 -4.75 -7.37 -5.08
CA GLU A 57 -4.55 -8.67 -5.70
C GLU A 57 -3.18 -9.25 -5.38
N TRP A 58 -2.14 -8.43 -5.52
CA TRP A 58 -0.78 -8.87 -5.24
C TRP A 58 -0.62 -9.23 -3.76
N LEU A 59 -1.16 -8.42 -2.86
CA LEU A 59 -1.08 -8.67 -1.42
C LEU A 59 -1.75 -10.00 -1.06
N SER A 60 -2.85 -10.32 -1.72
CA SER A 60 -3.52 -11.62 -1.53
C SER A 60 -2.61 -12.76 -1.97
N LYS A 61 -1.91 -12.62 -3.08
CA LYS A 61 -1.02 -13.65 -3.61
C LYS A 61 0.17 -13.92 -2.70
N VAL A 62 0.72 -12.89 -2.08
CA VAL A 62 1.87 -13.02 -1.18
C VAL A 62 1.46 -13.16 0.29
N LYS A 63 0.16 -13.22 0.55
CA LYS A 63 -0.42 -13.43 1.88
C LYS A 63 -0.06 -12.32 2.87
N GLN A 64 0.03 -11.10 2.39
CA GLN A 64 0.12 -9.92 3.23
C GLN A 64 -1.28 -9.31 3.39
N GLU A 65 -1.48 -8.53 4.45
CA GLU A 65 -2.78 -7.96 4.73
C GLU A 65 -3.02 -6.67 3.97
N PHE A 66 -4.14 -6.60 3.26
CA PHE A 66 -4.60 -5.35 2.66
C PHE A 66 -5.57 -4.68 3.63
N LEU A 67 -5.23 -3.48 4.10
CA LEU A 67 -6.06 -2.75 5.06
C LEU A 67 -7.14 -1.93 4.38
N GLY A 68 -6.83 -1.29 3.28
CA GLY A 68 -7.81 -0.50 2.54
C GLY A 68 -7.17 0.59 1.70
N VAL A 69 -8.03 1.36 1.04
CA VAL A 69 -7.63 2.47 0.17
C VAL A 69 -8.42 3.71 0.56
N ILE A 70 -7.75 4.85 0.65
CA ILE A 70 -8.39 6.15 0.80
C ILE A 70 -8.19 6.90 -0.51
N PRO A 71 -9.26 7.14 -1.29
CA PRO A 71 -9.13 7.93 -2.51
C PRO A 71 -8.90 9.40 -2.15
N GLY A 72 -8.02 10.04 -2.89
CA GLY A 72 -7.74 11.45 -2.78
C GLY A 72 -8.01 12.16 -4.09
N ASP A 73 -7.65 13.42 -4.17
CA ASP A 73 -7.80 14.21 -5.38
C ASP A 73 -6.60 13.94 -6.30
N GLY A 74 -6.81 13.09 -7.29
CA GLY A 74 -5.78 12.71 -8.25
C GLY A 74 -4.78 11.67 -7.73
N PHE A 75 -5.06 11.06 -6.58
CA PHE A 75 -4.18 10.03 -6.02
C PHE A 75 -4.97 9.07 -5.12
N TRP A 76 -4.33 7.95 -4.78
CA TRP A 76 -4.89 6.95 -3.87
C TRP A 76 -3.87 6.63 -2.79
N ARG A 77 -4.34 6.54 -1.55
CA ARG A 77 -3.54 6.11 -0.40
C ARG A 77 -3.88 4.67 -0.10
N ILE A 78 -2.95 3.76 -0.34
CA ILE A 78 -3.16 2.32 -0.21
C ILE A 78 -2.41 1.83 1.02
N PHE A 79 -3.12 1.17 1.93
CA PHE A 79 -2.55 0.71 3.20
C PHE A 79 -2.38 -0.80 3.18
N ALA A 80 -1.18 -1.25 3.49
CA ALA A 80 -0.86 -2.67 3.58
C ALA A 80 -0.12 -2.94 4.89
N LYS A 81 -0.35 -4.12 5.45
CA LYS A 81 0.34 -4.55 6.67
C LYS A 81 1.14 -5.80 6.39
N LYS A 82 2.41 -5.79 6.78
CA LYS A 82 3.24 -6.98 6.66
C LYS A 82 2.94 -7.93 7.81
N ILE A 83 2.34 -9.08 7.48
CA ILE A 83 1.97 -10.08 8.47
C ILE A 83 2.84 -11.33 8.40
N LYS A 84 3.59 -11.47 7.33
CA LYS A 84 4.50 -12.60 7.12
C LYS A 84 5.83 -12.11 6.60
N ASP A 85 6.87 -12.81 6.96
CA ASP A 85 8.21 -12.53 6.43
C ASP A 85 8.27 -12.82 4.93
N MET A 86 8.88 -11.92 4.17
CA MET A 86 9.02 -12.06 2.73
C MET A 86 10.48 -12.25 2.34
#